data_9919ec19d77e969f3a732f1debbb0fc3
#
_entry.id   9919ec19d77e969f3a732f1debbb0fc3
#
_cell.length_a   1.000
_cell.length_b   1.000
_cell.length_c   1.000
_cell.angle_alpha   90.00
_cell.angle_beta   90.00
_cell.angle_gamma   90.00
#
_symmetry.space_group_name_H-M   'P 1'
#
loop_
_entity.id
_entity.type
_entity.pdbx_description
1 polymer ?
#
loop_
_entity_poly.entity_id
_entity_poly.type
_entity_poly.pdbx_seq_one_letter_code
_entity_poly.pdbx_strand_id
1 'polypeptide(L)'
;KSLASRLHQRMPVIYGAGILSPVAYRWKTQLNENSKTWALAEAIPELNHNSIAGYAHPEEVKVRASVVMLNAPTLHKRHQSRYIATGELLDRSGIARTTVNAEGHSELSQVMSLVLLGDWTSYYLAILNGQDPTPVPSIDYLKDRLKEL
;
A
#
# COMPACT_ATOMS: atom_id res chain seq x y z
N LYS A 1 -8.06 -7.19 9.83
CA LYS A 1 -8.11 -8.65 9.46
C LYS A 1 -8.55 -8.83 8.01
N SER A 2 -9.73 -8.39 7.62
CA SER A 2 -10.29 -8.59 6.28
C SER A 2 -9.36 -8.05 5.16
N LEU A 3 -8.74 -6.87 5.32
CA LEU A 3 -7.80 -6.34 4.35
C LEU A 3 -6.52 -7.20 4.25
N ALA A 4 -5.97 -7.65 5.36
CA ALA A 4 -4.82 -8.56 5.35
C ALA A 4 -5.10 -9.86 4.56
N SER A 5 -6.31 -10.42 4.71
CA SER A 5 -6.71 -11.60 3.93
C SER A 5 -6.77 -11.33 2.43
N ARG A 6 -7.15 -10.11 2.01
CA ARG A 6 -7.16 -9.73 0.58
C ARG A 6 -5.75 -9.52 0.01
N LEU A 7 -4.79 -9.18 0.87
CA LEU A 7 -3.38 -8.96 0.50
C LEU A 7 -2.54 -10.23 0.59
N HIS A 8 -3.04 -11.28 1.25
CA HIS A 8 -2.31 -12.52 1.42
C HIS A 8 -2.00 -13.18 0.07
N GLN A 9 -0.73 -13.56 -0.12
CA GLN A 9 -0.18 -14.11 -1.36
C GLN A 9 -0.24 -13.18 -2.57
N ARG A 10 -0.38 -11.87 -2.34
CA ARG A 10 -0.34 -10.84 -3.38
C ARG A 10 0.80 -9.84 -3.12
N MET A 11 1.13 -9.07 -4.12
CA MET A 11 2.04 -7.93 -4.03
C MET A 11 1.19 -6.66 -3.78
N PRO A 12 1.20 -6.10 -2.57
CA PRO A 12 0.46 -4.87 -2.27
C PRO A 12 1.10 -3.67 -2.97
N VAL A 13 0.27 -2.85 -3.62
CA VAL A 13 0.67 -1.56 -4.17
C VAL A 13 -0.21 -0.49 -3.53
N ILE A 14 0.39 0.41 -2.76
CA ILE A 14 -0.35 1.38 -1.94
C ILE A 14 -0.36 2.72 -2.63
N TYR A 15 -1.54 3.24 -2.95
CA TYR A 15 -1.74 4.54 -3.59
C TYR A 15 -2.17 5.59 -2.57
N GLY A 16 -1.47 6.72 -2.56
CA GLY A 16 -1.81 7.88 -1.75
C GLY A 16 -1.80 9.17 -2.55
N ALA A 17 -2.55 10.18 -2.10
CA ALA A 17 -2.57 11.51 -2.70
C ALA A 17 -2.43 12.59 -1.62
N GLY A 18 -1.74 13.70 -1.95
CA GLY A 18 -1.57 14.83 -1.03
C GLY A 18 -1.00 14.35 0.31
N ILE A 19 -1.69 14.68 1.41
CA ILE A 19 -1.27 14.29 2.78
C ILE A 19 -1.19 12.77 3.00
N LEU A 20 -1.81 11.97 2.13
CA LEU A 20 -1.79 10.51 2.25
C LEU A 20 -0.63 9.85 1.47
N SER A 21 0.14 10.61 0.66
CA SER A 21 1.31 10.04 -0.03
C SER A 21 2.37 9.52 0.95
N PRO A 22 2.78 10.25 2.01
CA PRO A 22 3.68 9.70 3.02
C PRO A 22 3.05 8.55 3.82
N VAL A 23 1.73 8.53 4.00
CA VAL A 23 1.03 7.41 4.66
C VAL A 23 1.13 6.14 3.80
N ALA A 24 0.93 6.26 2.48
CA ALA A 24 1.11 5.13 1.55
C ALA A 24 2.53 4.57 1.61
N TYR A 25 3.54 5.45 1.64
CA TYR A 25 4.93 5.02 1.80
C TYR A 25 5.17 4.32 3.14
N ARG A 26 4.61 4.84 4.25
CA ARG A 26 4.68 4.18 5.55
C ARG A 26 4.02 2.78 5.51
N TRP A 27 2.86 2.63 4.89
CA TRP A 27 2.22 1.32 4.73
C TRP A 27 3.16 0.32 4.03
N LYS A 28 3.77 0.75 2.93
CA LYS A 28 4.75 -0.06 2.20
C LYS A 28 5.88 -0.52 3.12
N THR A 29 6.47 0.37 3.92
CA THR A 29 7.56 0.00 4.83
C THR A 29 7.11 -0.98 5.91
N GLN A 30 5.94 -0.74 6.52
CA GLN A 30 5.38 -1.65 7.53
C GLN A 30 5.05 -3.04 6.96
N LEU A 31 4.50 -3.11 5.75
CA LEU A 31 4.25 -4.39 5.09
C LEU A 31 5.56 -5.14 4.81
N ASN A 32 6.60 -4.45 4.37
CA ASN A 32 7.90 -5.05 4.14
C ASN A 32 8.53 -5.58 5.45
N GLU A 33 8.55 -4.74 6.49
CA GLU A 33 9.21 -5.07 7.76
C GLU A 33 8.44 -6.10 8.58
N ASN A 34 7.15 -5.87 8.83
CA ASN A 34 6.37 -6.72 9.71
C ASN A 34 5.92 -8.01 9.01
N SER A 35 5.31 -7.90 7.84
CA SER A 35 4.72 -9.06 7.15
C SER A 35 5.67 -9.80 6.21
N LYS A 36 6.90 -9.30 6.04
CA LYS A 36 7.90 -9.81 5.09
C LYS A 36 7.35 -9.88 3.66
N THR A 37 6.39 -9.03 3.35
CA THR A 37 5.73 -8.96 2.05
C THR A 37 6.31 -7.82 1.23
N TRP A 38 6.83 -8.10 0.05
CA TRP A 38 7.29 -7.06 -0.85
C TRP A 38 6.12 -6.21 -1.31
N ALA A 39 6.12 -4.94 -0.93
CA ALA A 39 5.08 -3.97 -1.23
C ALA A 39 5.67 -2.74 -1.92
N LEU A 40 4.85 -2.05 -2.71
CA LEU A 40 5.19 -0.81 -3.40
C LEU A 40 4.28 0.31 -2.91
N ALA A 41 4.71 1.56 -3.11
CA ALA A 41 3.88 2.74 -2.87
C ALA A 41 4.04 3.75 -3.99
N GLU A 42 2.94 4.36 -4.41
CA GLU A 42 2.94 5.39 -5.45
C GLU A 42 2.03 6.55 -5.10
N ALA A 43 2.35 7.72 -5.63
CA ALA A 43 1.61 8.94 -5.35
C ALA A 43 0.75 9.39 -6.53
N ILE A 44 -0.50 9.76 -6.25
CA ILE A 44 -1.34 10.54 -7.17
C ILE A 44 -0.98 12.03 -7.00
N PRO A 45 -0.74 12.78 -8.06
CA PRO A 45 -1.09 12.48 -9.46
C PRO A 45 0.00 11.80 -10.30
N GLU A 46 1.21 11.61 -9.80
CA GLU A 46 2.36 11.14 -10.58
C GLU A 46 2.09 9.80 -11.27
N LEU A 47 1.56 8.82 -10.54
CA LEU A 47 1.23 7.50 -11.11
C LEU A 47 0.27 7.58 -12.32
N ASN A 48 -0.53 8.64 -12.42
CA ASN A 48 -1.44 8.84 -13.55
C ASN A 48 -0.73 9.28 -14.84
N HIS A 49 0.57 9.57 -14.81
CA HIS A 49 1.37 9.91 -15.98
C HIS A 49 2.22 8.75 -16.50
N ASN A 50 2.47 7.73 -15.66
CA ASN A 50 3.38 6.64 -15.99
C ASN A 50 2.80 5.26 -15.63
N SER A 51 2.51 4.98 -14.36
CA SER A 51 2.19 3.63 -13.88
C SER A 51 0.92 3.04 -14.49
N ILE A 52 -0.09 3.88 -14.78
CA ILE A 52 -1.32 3.42 -15.44
C ILE A 52 -1.07 2.83 -16.84
N ALA A 53 -0.01 3.25 -17.53
CA ALA A 53 0.37 2.69 -18.82
C ALA A 53 0.95 1.27 -18.69
N GLY A 54 1.49 0.93 -17.51
CA GLY A 54 2.08 -0.37 -17.21
C GLY A 54 1.09 -1.46 -16.77
N TYR A 55 -0.20 -1.17 -16.63
CA TYR A 55 -1.18 -2.14 -16.12
C TYR A 55 -1.40 -3.36 -17.02
N ALA A 56 -1.01 -3.27 -18.30
CA ALA A 56 -1.20 -4.35 -19.27
C ALA A 56 -0.16 -5.47 -19.13
N HIS A 57 1.08 -5.15 -18.76
CA HIS A 57 2.21 -6.07 -18.81
C HIS A 57 3.13 -5.97 -17.57
N PRO A 58 3.73 -7.10 -17.11
CA PRO A 58 3.41 -8.46 -17.56
C PRO A 58 2.00 -8.89 -17.14
N GLU A 59 1.42 -9.88 -17.80
CA GLU A 59 0.03 -10.29 -17.55
C GLU A 59 -0.20 -10.80 -16.12
N GLU A 60 0.83 -11.35 -15.50
CA GLU A 60 0.85 -11.83 -14.11
C GLU A 60 0.57 -10.71 -13.09
N VAL A 61 0.78 -9.45 -13.44
CA VAL A 61 0.44 -8.30 -12.60
C VAL A 61 -1.03 -8.35 -12.18
N LYS A 62 -1.94 -8.68 -13.11
CA LYS A 62 -3.39 -8.79 -12.85
C LYS A 62 -3.72 -9.80 -11.74
N VAL A 63 -2.94 -10.89 -11.69
CA VAL A 63 -3.14 -11.97 -10.73
C VAL A 63 -2.41 -11.69 -9.40
N ARG A 64 -1.23 -11.11 -9.46
CA ARG A 64 -0.33 -10.94 -8.31
C ARG A 64 -0.50 -9.61 -7.59
N ALA A 65 -0.78 -8.53 -8.28
CA ALA A 65 -0.95 -7.23 -7.65
C ALA A 65 -2.30 -7.11 -6.91
N SER A 66 -2.29 -6.34 -5.83
CA SER A 66 -3.48 -5.86 -5.15
C SER A 66 -3.28 -4.42 -4.73
N VAL A 67 -4.04 -3.51 -5.34
CA VAL A 67 -3.92 -2.07 -5.09
C VAL A 67 -4.77 -1.67 -3.89
N VAL A 68 -4.15 -0.97 -2.95
CA VAL A 68 -4.85 -0.31 -1.82
C VAL A 68 -4.83 1.19 -2.05
N MET A 69 -5.99 1.78 -2.25
CA MET A 69 -6.16 3.22 -2.48
C MET A 69 -6.55 3.89 -1.16
N LEU A 70 -5.63 4.65 -0.56
CA LEU A 70 -5.88 5.37 0.68
C LEU A 70 -6.63 6.66 0.38
N ASN A 71 -7.83 6.82 0.90
CA ASN A 71 -8.69 7.97 0.64
C ASN A 71 -9.06 8.70 1.94
N ALA A 72 -9.25 10.02 1.87
CA ALA A 72 -9.70 10.84 2.97
C ALA A 72 -10.67 11.94 2.49
N PRO A 73 -11.73 12.27 3.24
CA PRO A 73 -12.68 13.31 2.89
C PRO A 73 -12.03 14.70 2.70
N THR A 74 -10.93 14.98 3.41
CA THR A 74 -10.21 16.26 3.34
C THR A 74 -9.35 16.42 2.09
N LEU A 75 -9.14 15.37 1.31
CA LEU A 75 -8.38 15.46 0.07
C LEU A 75 -9.06 16.42 -0.93
N HIS A 76 -8.24 17.20 -1.62
CA HIS A 76 -8.72 18.11 -2.65
C HIS A 76 -9.58 17.39 -3.70
N LYS A 77 -10.65 18.04 -4.19
CA LYS A 77 -11.63 17.45 -5.14
C LYS A 77 -10.98 16.83 -6.39
N ARG A 78 -9.89 17.42 -6.91
CA ARG A 78 -9.16 16.85 -8.05
C ARG A 78 -8.50 15.51 -7.73
N HIS A 79 -8.04 15.30 -6.49
CA HIS A 79 -7.55 13.99 -6.08
C HIS A 79 -8.69 12.98 -6.01
N GLN A 80 -9.85 13.37 -5.47
CA GLN A 80 -11.04 12.51 -5.44
C GLN A 80 -11.45 12.04 -6.85
N SER A 81 -11.48 12.97 -7.81
CA SER A 81 -11.78 12.63 -9.21
C SER A 81 -10.74 11.67 -9.81
N ARG A 82 -9.45 11.87 -9.51
CA ARG A 82 -8.38 10.96 -9.95
C ARG A 82 -8.51 9.57 -9.33
N TYR A 83 -8.88 9.48 -8.07
CA TYR A 83 -9.14 8.18 -7.43
C TYR A 83 -10.25 7.40 -8.15
N ILE A 84 -11.34 8.06 -8.51
CA ILE A 84 -12.44 7.43 -9.25
C ILE A 84 -11.93 6.90 -10.60
N ALA A 85 -11.31 7.78 -11.41
CA ALA A 85 -10.83 7.41 -12.75
C ALA A 85 -9.73 6.31 -12.69
N THR A 86 -8.81 6.40 -11.73
CA THR A 86 -7.77 5.37 -11.54
C THR A 86 -8.38 4.04 -11.12
N GLY A 87 -9.40 4.07 -10.25
CA GLY A 87 -10.14 2.87 -9.86
C GLY A 87 -10.82 2.19 -11.04
N GLU A 88 -11.47 2.97 -11.92
CA GLU A 88 -12.08 2.45 -13.15
C GLU A 88 -11.05 1.81 -14.09
N LEU A 89 -9.86 2.40 -14.20
CA LEU A 89 -8.77 1.83 -15.02
C LEU A 89 -8.26 0.51 -14.45
N LEU A 90 -8.09 0.42 -13.12
CA LEU A 90 -7.71 -0.83 -12.46
C LEU A 90 -8.76 -1.93 -12.69
N ASP A 91 -10.05 -1.60 -12.55
CA ASP A 91 -11.14 -2.55 -12.79
C ASP A 91 -11.13 -3.05 -14.25
N ARG A 92 -10.99 -2.14 -15.23
CA ARG A 92 -10.87 -2.49 -16.65
C ARG A 92 -9.65 -3.35 -16.96
N SER A 93 -8.56 -3.16 -16.20
CA SER A 93 -7.33 -3.94 -16.36
C SER A 93 -7.38 -5.28 -15.62
N GLY A 94 -8.43 -5.56 -14.86
CA GLY A 94 -8.58 -6.79 -14.07
C GLY A 94 -7.67 -6.85 -12.85
N ILE A 95 -7.14 -5.71 -12.39
CA ILE A 95 -6.27 -5.63 -11.22
C ILE A 95 -7.13 -5.47 -9.96
N ALA A 96 -6.95 -6.36 -9.00
CA ALA A 96 -7.68 -6.29 -7.72
C ALA A 96 -7.36 -4.98 -6.98
N ARG A 97 -8.40 -4.27 -6.53
CA ARG A 97 -8.25 -3.07 -5.73
C ARG A 97 -9.16 -3.02 -4.51
N THR A 98 -8.75 -2.23 -3.53
CA THR A 98 -9.55 -1.91 -2.34
C THR A 98 -9.35 -0.44 -2.00
N THR A 99 -10.42 0.33 -1.90
CA THR A 99 -10.37 1.69 -1.36
C THR A 99 -10.53 1.63 0.17
N VAL A 100 -9.64 2.29 0.87
CA VAL A 100 -9.65 2.42 2.33
C VAL A 100 -9.88 3.89 2.67
N ASN A 101 -10.99 4.17 3.31
CA ASN A 101 -11.34 5.52 3.72
C ASN A 101 -10.82 5.80 5.12
N ALA A 102 -10.22 6.99 5.29
CA ALA A 102 -9.80 7.49 6.59
C ALA A 102 -11.00 7.82 7.48
N GLU A 103 -10.83 7.65 8.77
CA GLU A 103 -11.79 8.02 9.80
C GLU A 103 -11.34 9.30 10.54
N GLY A 104 -12.30 10.09 11.02
CA GLY A 104 -12.05 11.32 11.77
C GLY A 104 -12.39 12.59 11.01
N HIS A 105 -12.41 13.73 11.74
CA HIS A 105 -12.90 15.02 11.24
C HIS A 105 -11.78 16.00 10.84
N SER A 106 -10.54 15.75 11.26
CA SER A 106 -9.37 16.57 10.92
C SER A 106 -8.38 15.78 10.06
N GLU A 107 -7.53 16.49 9.31
CA GLU A 107 -6.46 15.85 8.52
C GLU A 107 -5.59 14.94 9.39
N LEU A 108 -5.21 15.41 10.59
CA LEU A 108 -4.40 14.62 11.50
C LEU A 108 -5.11 13.34 11.93
N SER A 109 -6.39 13.41 12.33
CA SER A 109 -7.14 12.21 12.74
C SER A 109 -7.30 11.22 11.57
N GLN A 110 -7.51 11.71 10.36
CA GLN A 110 -7.61 10.91 9.15
C GLN A 110 -6.28 10.21 8.81
N VAL A 111 -5.17 10.94 8.87
CA VAL A 111 -3.82 10.36 8.70
C VAL A 111 -3.56 9.28 9.75
N MET A 112 -3.82 9.57 11.03
CA MET A 112 -3.56 8.64 12.12
C MET A 112 -4.45 7.39 12.07
N SER A 113 -5.70 7.52 11.65
CA SER A 113 -6.60 6.37 11.45
C SER A 113 -6.05 5.40 10.40
N LEU A 114 -5.54 5.92 9.29
CA LEU A 114 -4.92 5.10 8.24
C LEU A 114 -3.57 4.52 8.68
N VAL A 115 -2.75 5.27 9.43
CA VAL A 115 -1.50 4.74 10.00
C VAL A 115 -1.80 3.54 10.89
N LEU A 116 -2.72 3.67 11.84
CA LEU A 116 -3.11 2.59 12.75
C LEU A 116 -3.65 1.37 11.99
N LEU A 117 -4.49 1.61 10.98
CA LEU A 117 -5.03 0.52 10.15
C LEU A 117 -3.93 -0.20 9.38
N GLY A 118 -2.93 0.53 8.88
CA GLY A 118 -1.76 -0.03 8.19
C GLY A 118 -0.93 -0.92 9.11
N ASP A 119 -0.65 -0.44 10.32
CA ASP A 119 0.11 -1.19 11.33
C ASP A 119 -0.60 -2.51 11.66
N TRP A 120 -1.91 -2.48 11.93
CA TRP A 120 -2.69 -3.69 12.16
C TRP A 120 -2.79 -4.60 10.92
N THR A 121 -2.87 -4.02 9.72
CA THR A 121 -2.92 -4.82 8.49
C THR A 121 -1.61 -5.58 8.29
N SER A 122 -0.46 -4.92 8.49
CA SER A 122 0.86 -5.55 8.37
C SER A 122 1.06 -6.66 9.42
N TYR A 123 0.60 -6.43 10.65
CA TYR A 123 0.64 -7.43 11.73
C TYR A 123 -0.17 -8.68 11.38
N TYR A 124 -1.44 -8.52 10.98
CA TYR A 124 -2.27 -9.66 10.60
C TYR A 124 -1.78 -10.35 9.32
N LEU A 125 -1.17 -9.62 8.39
CA LEU A 125 -0.56 -10.23 7.22
C LEU A 125 0.68 -11.04 7.58
N ALA A 126 1.48 -10.61 8.56
CA ALA A 126 2.58 -11.40 9.10
C ALA A 126 2.08 -12.75 9.62
N ILE A 127 1.01 -12.76 10.42
CA ILE A 127 0.39 -13.99 10.94
C ILE A 127 -0.07 -14.91 9.80
N LEU A 128 -0.73 -14.34 8.77
CA LEU A 128 -1.19 -15.11 7.61
C LEU A 128 -0.02 -15.71 6.80
N ASN A 129 1.12 -15.01 6.75
CA ASN A 129 2.34 -15.48 6.12
C ASN A 129 3.15 -16.46 7.02
N GLY A 130 2.69 -16.76 8.23
CA GLY A 130 3.42 -17.59 9.19
C GLY A 130 4.73 -16.95 9.67
N GLN A 131 4.81 -15.61 9.68
CA GLN A 131 5.99 -14.85 10.06
C GLN A 131 5.81 -14.17 11.42
N ASP A 132 6.89 -14.15 12.23
CA ASP A 132 6.98 -13.23 13.36
C ASP A 132 7.22 -11.82 12.84
N PRO A 133 6.40 -10.82 13.21
CA PRO A 133 6.60 -9.44 12.76
C PRO A 133 7.85 -8.78 13.33
N THR A 134 8.38 -9.26 14.47
CA THR A 134 9.43 -8.58 15.24
C THR A 134 10.83 -8.71 14.60
N PRO A 135 11.38 -9.92 14.32
CA PRO A 135 12.74 -10.04 13.81
C PRO A 135 12.81 -9.61 12.33
N VAL A 136 13.93 -8.96 11.98
CA VAL A 136 14.22 -8.50 10.60
C VAL A 136 15.58 -9.00 10.11
N PRO A 137 15.80 -10.31 10.01
CA PRO A 137 17.14 -10.90 9.79
C PRO A 137 17.84 -10.40 8.52
N SER A 138 17.09 -10.03 7.49
CA SER A 138 17.66 -9.45 6.26
C SER A 138 18.31 -8.07 6.51
N ILE A 139 17.72 -7.28 7.40
CA ILE A 139 18.27 -5.97 7.78
C ILE A 139 19.50 -6.16 8.66
N ASP A 140 19.47 -7.13 9.59
CA ASP A 140 20.59 -7.43 10.46
C ASP A 140 21.78 -7.96 9.63
N TYR A 141 21.55 -8.88 8.68
CA TYR A 141 22.57 -9.32 7.75
C TYR A 141 23.20 -8.14 6.98
N LEU A 142 22.37 -7.22 6.43
CA LEU A 142 22.89 -6.06 5.71
C LEU A 142 23.76 -5.17 6.62
N LYS A 143 23.31 -4.89 7.85
CA LYS A 143 24.06 -4.08 8.81
C LYS A 143 25.41 -4.72 9.15
N ASP A 144 25.44 -6.03 9.37
CA ASP A 144 26.69 -6.72 9.69
C ASP A 144 27.63 -6.74 8.49
N ARG A 145 27.12 -6.98 7.29
CA ARG A 145 27.93 -6.93 6.07
C ARG A 145 28.55 -5.55 5.81
N LEU A 146 27.80 -4.48 6.08
CA LEU A 146 28.30 -3.10 5.92
C LEU A 146 29.42 -2.73 6.91
N LYS A 147 29.57 -3.43 8.04
CA LYS A 147 30.69 -3.23 8.98
C LYS A 147 31.99 -3.84 8.48
N GLU A 148 31.90 -4.80 7.54
CA GLU A 148 33.06 -5.52 6.98
C GLU A 148 33.61 -4.85 5.69
N LEU A 149 32.82 -3.93 5.07
CA LEU A 149 33.18 -3.17 3.86
C LEU A 149 33.78 -1.82 4.19
#